data_387ff5556a6ac493eec4dac80118a400
#
_entry.id   387ff5556a6ac493eec4dac80118a400
#
_cell.length_a   1.000
_cell.length_b   1.000
_cell.length_c   1.000
_cell.angle_alpha   90.00
_cell.angle_beta   90.00
_cell.angle_gamma   90.00
#
_symmetry.space_group_name_H-M   'P 1'
#
loop_
_entity.id
_entity.type
_entity.pdbx_description
1 polymer ?
#
loop_
_entity_poly.entity_id
_entity_poly.type
_entity_poly.pdbx_seq_one_letter_code
_entity_poly.pdbx_strand_id
1 'polypeptide(L)'
;MNEETISLGELFSILKRSKWLIASLTILAALIAFLVSSFVISPTYEASTQVLVAPKESQNNMIDSSQIQSSVTLVNTYRVIIQSPAILEQVQENVVGAPENISSLISVNSEQNSQVINIAVQHTSPVIATDIANEISRVFSKEVPELMSVDNVKVLSDANVPMFPVKPNILLNTTIAAVLGMMIGVAIAFLKVVLDRRIKTEQDVETILELPVLGSIPVIDRVEMQRQRQANVKGEEVRV
;
A
#
# COMPACT_ATOMS: atom_id res chain seq x y z
N MET A 1 42.75 13.72 8.99
CA MET A 1 41.55 13.19 8.33
C MET A 1 40.56 14.33 8.31
N ASN A 2 40.45 15.02 7.19
CA ASN A 2 39.42 16.05 7.02
C ASN A 2 38.10 15.31 6.86
N GLU A 3 37.21 15.41 7.85
CA GLU A 3 35.83 14.94 7.74
C GLU A 3 35.16 15.84 6.70
N GLU A 4 35.03 15.35 5.49
CA GLU A 4 34.21 15.97 4.46
C GLU A 4 32.75 15.92 4.93
N THR A 5 32.35 16.92 5.69
CA THR A 5 30.94 17.10 6.05
C THR A 5 30.20 17.54 4.80
N ILE A 6 29.48 16.61 4.17
CA ILE A 6 28.62 16.91 3.01
C ILE A 6 27.63 17.99 3.42
N SER A 7 27.73 19.18 2.85
CA SER A 7 26.83 20.27 3.19
C SER A 7 25.42 20.01 2.62
N LEU A 8 24.39 20.47 3.31
CA LEU A 8 23.00 20.38 2.83
C LEU A 8 22.83 21.02 1.44
N GLY A 9 23.64 22.05 1.13
CA GLY A 9 23.65 22.69 -0.18
C GLY A 9 24.17 21.78 -1.29
N GLU A 10 25.19 20.97 -1.00
CA GLU A 10 25.73 19.98 -1.96
C GLU A 10 24.71 18.88 -2.24
N LEU A 11 24.03 18.37 -1.19
CA LEU A 11 22.94 17.41 -1.35
C LEU A 11 21.87 17.94 -2.31
N PHE A 12 21.43 19.17 -2.11
CA PHE A 12 20.41 19.79 -2.96
C PHE A 12 20.89 19.99 -4.40
N SER A 13 22.18 20.36 -4.61
CA SER A 13 22.77 20.52 -5.93
C SER A 13 22.85 19.21 -6.70
N ILE A 14 23.18 18.10 -6.02
CA ILE A 14 23.21 16.74 -6.58
C ILE A 14 21.81 16.32 -7.06
N LEU A 15 20.80 16.52 -6.21
CA LEU A 15 19.41 16.22 -6.56
C LEU A 15 18.94 17.03 -7.77
N LYS A 16 19.23 18.35 -7.78
CA LYS A 16 18.86 19.25 -8.89
C LYS A 16 19.53 18.86 -10.20
N ARG A 17 20.80 18.45 -10.16
CA ARG A 17 21.56 17.99 -11.33
C ARG A 17 21.06 16.67 -11.87
N SER A 18 20.64 15.76 -10.98
CA SER A 18 20.20 14.40 -11.33
C SER A 18 18.68 14.26 -11.42
N LYS A 19 17.91 15.37 -11.40
CA LYS A 19 16.44 15.36 -11.38
C LYS A 19 15.80 14.51 -12.48
N TRP A 20 16.33 14.55 -13.70
CA TRP A 20 15.82 13.77 -14.82
C TRP A 20 16.06 12.27 -14.66
N LEU A 21 17.21 11.89 -14.07
CA LEU A 21 17.50 10.48 -13.76
C LEU A 21 16.57 9.97 -12.68
N ILE A 22 16.38 10.73 -11.59
CA ILE A 22 15.47 10.38 -10.50
C ILE A 22 14.04 10.29 -11.04
N ALA A 23 13.57 11.28 -11.80
CA ALA A 23 12.24 11.30 -12.38
C ALA A 23 11.99 10.11 -13.32
N SER A 24 12.96 9.81 -14.22
CA SER A 24 12.82 8.69 -15.16
C SER A 24 12.74 7.36 -14.45
N LEU A 25 13.52 7.14 -13.38
CA LEU A 25 13.53 5.90 -12.63
C LEU A 25 12.24 5.75 -11.80
N THR A 26 11.76 6.85 -11.22
CA THR A 26 10.47 6.88 -10.51
C THR A 26 9.31 6.54 -11.44
N ILE A 27 9.26 7.18 -12.61
CA ILE A 27 8.21 6.92 -13.61
C ILE A 27 8.29 5.47 -14.12
N LEU A 28 9.49 4.97 -14.38
CA LEU A 28 9.70 3.60 -14.85
C LEU A 28 9.22 2.59 -13.80
N ALA A 29 9.59 2.77 -12.53
CA ALA A 29 9.15 1.90 -11.44
C ALA A 29 7.62 1.93 -11.27
N ALA A 30 7.02 3.11 -11.30
CA ALA A 30 5.57 3.29 -11.22
C ALA A 30 4.86 2.61 -12.41
N LEU A 31 5.37 2.75 -13.62
CA LEU A 31 4.80 2.16 -14.82
C LEU A 31 4.88 0.63 -14.80
N ILE A 32 6.01 0.06 -14.37
CA ILE A 32 6.16 -1.39 -14.21
C ILE A 32 5.15 -1.91 -13.18
N ALA A 33 5.05 -1.26 -12.02
CA ALA A 33 4.11 -1.67 -10.97
C ALA A 33 2.65 -1.55 -11.43
N PHE A 34 2.30 -0.51 -12.17
CA PHE A 34 0.99 -0.34 -12.76
C PHE A 34 0.66 -1.47 -13.74
N LEU A 35 1.57 -1.79 -14.66
CA LEU A 35 1.39 -2.88 -15.63
C LEU A 35 1.25 -4.24 -14.95
N VAL A 36 2.13 -4.53 -14.00
CA VAL A 36 2.07 -5.80 -13.24
C VAL A 36 0.77 -5.88 -12.43
N SER A 37 0.39 -4.82 -11.75
CA SER A 37 -0.84 -4.79 -10.95
C SER A 37 -2.10 -4.90 -11.79
N SER A 38 -2.11 -4.35 -13.02
CA SER A 38 -3.29 -4.37 -13.89
C SER A 38 -3.43 -5.64 -14.72
N PHE A 39 -2.31 -6.25 -15.15
CA PHE A 39 -2.35 -7.33 -16.16
C PHE A 39 -1.87 -8.68 -15.64
N VAL A 40 -1.01 -8.71 -14.62
CA VAL A 40 -0.42 -9.95 -14.11
C VAL A 40 -1.17 -10.48 -12.89
N ILE A 41 -1.63 -9.58 -12.00
CA ILE A 41 -2.30 -9.99 -10.78
C ILE A 41 -3.79 -10.20 -11.06
N SER A 42 -4.29 -11.41 -10.81
CA SER A 42 -5.71 -11.73 -10.96
C SER A 42 -6.57 -10.92 -10.01
N PRO A 43 -7.67 -10.34 -10.46
CA PRO A 43 -8.60 -9.61 -9.59
C PRO A 43 -9.20 -10.55 -8.56
N THR A 44 -9.32 -10.07 -7.32
CA THR A 44 -9.95 -10.78 -6.21
C THR A 44 -11.15 -9.98 -5.74
N TYR A 45 -12.27 -10.65 -5.63
CA TYR A 45 -13.54 -10.09 -5.19
C TYR A 45 -13.80 -10.50 -3.75
N GLU A 46 -14.46 -9.63 -2.99
CA GLU A 46 -14.84 -9.90 -1.61
C GLU A 46 -16.35 -9.84 -1.46
N ALA A 47 -16.93 -10.94 -0.99
CA ALA A 47 -18.33 -11.02 -0.60
C ALA A 47 -18.41 -11.14 0.92
N SER A 48 -19.33 -10.42 1.56
CA SER A 48 -19.48 -10.43 3.01
C SER A 48 -20.92 -10.65 3.43
N THR A 49 -21.09 -11.46 4.48
CA THR A 49 -22.36 -11.70 5.16
C THR A 49 -22.25 -11.31 6.63
N GLN A 50 -23.36 -10.96 7.24
CA GLN A 50 -23.41 -10.56 8.64
C GLN A 50 -24.34 -11.46 9.42
N VAL A 51 -23.83 -11.96 10.54
CA VAL A 51 -24.56 -12.84 11.44
C VAL A 51 -24.63 -12.23 12.83
N LEU A 52 -25.83 -12.16 13.40
CA LEU A 52 -26.06 -11.76 14.79
C LEU A 52 -26.15 -13.00 15.65
N VAL A 53 -25.38 -13.03 16.74
CA VAL A 53 -25.49 -14.06 17.77
C VAL A 53 -26.07 -13.44 19.04
N ALA A 54 -27.33 -13.73 19.33
CA ALA A 54 -28.00 -13.26 20.53
C ALA A 54 -27.92 -14.31 21.64
N PRO A 55 -27.50 -13.93 22.85
CA PRO A 55 -27.58 -14.86 24.01
C PRO A 55 -29.02 -15.19 24.30
N LYS A 56 -29.23 -16.37 24.89
CA LYS A 56 -30.54 -16.82 25.36
C LYS A 56 -31.13 -15.80 26.34
N GLU A 57 -32.34 -15.32 26.07
CA GLU A 57 -33.07 -14.47 27.01
C GLU A 57 -33.30 -15.25 28.32
N SER A 58 -32.57 -14.88 29.35
CA SER A 58 -32.88 -15.33 30.70
C SER A 58 -34.21 -14.71 31.12
N GLN A 59 -35.16 -15.51 31.56
CA GLN A 59 -36.52 -15.12 31.97
C GLN A 59 -36.58 -14.08 33.12
N ASN A 60 -35.45 -13.62 33.61
CA ASN A 60 -35.36 -12.52 34.57
C ASN A 60 -34.95 -11.25 33.87
N ASN A 61 -35.88 -10.29 33.76
CA ASN A 61 -35.81 -8.96 33.16
C ASN A 61 -34.73 -8.01 33.72
N MET A 62 -33.58 -8.48 34.17
CA MET A 62 -32.44 -7.64 34.54
C MET A 62 -31.31 -7.86 33.52
N ILE A 63 -31.16 -6.87 32.65
CA ILE A 63 -29.98 -6.78 31.80
C ILE A 63 -28.78 -6.49 32.71
N ASP A 64 -28.05 -7.53 33.06
CA ASP A 64 -26.81 -7.41 33.84
C ASP A 64 -25.63 -7.08 32.91
N SER A 65 -24.86 -6.06 33.28
CA SER A 65 -23.66 -5.65 32.55
C SER A 65 -22.62 -6.80 32.40
N SER A 66 -22.69 -7.82 33.27
CA SER A 66 -21.88 -9.02 33.16
C SER A 66 -22.27 -9.90 31.95
N GLN A 67 -23.52 -9.86 31.50
CA GLN A 67 -23.98 -10.60 30.32
C GLN A 67 -23.46 -9.97 29.02
N ILE A 68 -23.34 -8.65 28.97
CA ILE A 68 -22.76 -7.94 27.80
C ILE A 68 -21.29 -8.28 27.65
N GLN A 69 -20.54 -8.30 28.76
CA GLN A 69 -19.12 -8.66 28.73
C GLN A 69 -18.89 -10.13 28.35
N SER A 70 -19.76 -11.03 28.80
CA SER A 70 -19.72 -12.44 28.41
C SER A 70 -20.00 -12.63 26.92
N SER A 71 -20.90 -11.85 26.34
CA SER A 71 -21.25 -11.92 24.92
C SER A 71 -20.07 -11.53 24.02
N VAL A 72 -19.28 -10.52 24.41
CA VAL A 72 -18.07 -10.12 23.66
C VAL A 72 -17.01 -11.22 23.67
N THR A 73 -16.85 -11.92 24.79
CA THR A 73 -15.91 -13.04 24.89
C THR A 73 -16.33 -14.21 24.01
N LEU A 74 -17.64 -14.47 23.91
CA LEU A 74 -18.19 -15.52 23.05
C LEU A 74 -17.97 -15.26 21.55
N VAL A 75 -17.90 -14.00 21.11
CA VAL A 75 -17.63 -13.67 19.70
C VAL A 75 -16.29 -14.23 19.21
N ASN A 76 -15.26 -14.24 20.06
CA ASN A 76 -13.97 -14.86 19.71
C ASN A 76 -14.12 -16.39 19.56
N THR A 77 -14.94 -17.02 20.38
CA THR A 77 -15.25 -18.46 20.27
C THR A 77 -15.97 -18.74 18.95
N TYR A 78 -16.95 -17.94 18.59
CA TYR A 78 -17.68 -18.10 17.33
C TYR A 78 -16.78 -17.93 16.10
N ARG A 79 -15.80 -17.02 16.14
CA ARG A 79 -14.79 -16.89 15.09
C ARG A 79 -14.04 -18.22 14.87
N VAL A 80 -13.61 -18.86 15.95
CA VAL A 80 -12.91 -20.15 15.89
C VAL A 80 -13.82 -21.26 15.35
N ILE A 81 -15.09 -21.27 15.75
CA ILE A 81 -16.08 -22.26 15.28
C ILE A 81 -16.32 -22.06 13.76
N ILE A 82 -16.53 -20.84 13.29
CA ILE A 82 -16.74 -20.55 11.86
C ILE A 82 -15.56 -21.04 11.01
N GLN A 83 -14.34 -20.93 11.53
CA GLN A 83 -13.12 -21.38 10.85
C GLN A 83 -12.76 -22.84 11.11
N SER A 84 -13.59 -23.56 11.85
CA SER A 84 -13.34 -24.98 12.16
C SER A 84 -13.56 -25.87 10.94
N PRO A 85 -12.82 -27.00 10.85
CA PRO A 85 -13.03 -27.98 9.78
C PRO A 85 -14.49 -28.47 9.71
N ALA A 86 -15.16 -28.62 10.84
CA ALA A 86 -16.55 -29.09 10.90
C ALA A 86 -17.54 -28.22 10.13
N ILE A 87 -17.31 -26.89 10.08
CA ILE A 87 -18.12 -25.96 9.29
C ILE A 87 -17.61 -25.91 7.85
N LEU A 88 -16.27 -25.80 7.67
CA LEU A 88 -15.70 -25.55 6.36
C LEU A 88 -15.80 -26.75 5.41
N GLU A 89 -15.75 -27.98 5.91
CA GLU A 89 -15.95 -29.20 5.12
C GLU A 89 -17.38 -29.27 4.57
N GLN A 90 -18.39 -28.97 5.40
CA GLN A 90 -19.79 -28.90 4.93
C GLN A 90 -20.00 -27.82 3.87
N VAL A 91 -19.37 -26.65 4.04
CA VAL A 91 -19.44 -25.57 3.05
C VAL A 91 -18.80 -26.00 1.74
N GLN A 92 -17.66 -26.68 1.81
CA GLN A 92 -16.94 -27.17 0.64
C GLN A 92 -17.75 -28.22 -0.15
N GLU A 93 -18.45 -29.09 0.54
CA GLU A 93 -19.32 -30.10 -0.08
C GLU A 93 -20.55 -29.47 -0.75
N ASN A 94 -21.09 -28.41 -0.19
CA ASN A 94 -22.34 -27.79 -0.64
C ASN A 94 -22.12 -26.75 -1.76
N VAL A 95 -20.92 -26.14 -1.87
CA VAL A 95 -20.63 -25.10 -2.87
C VAL A 95 -19.87 -25.68 -4.06
N VAL A 96 -20.50 -25.69 -5.22
CA VAL A 96 -19.89 -26.16 -6.46
C VAL A 96 -18.73 -25.25 -6.88
N GLY A 97 -17.53 -25.81 -7.02
CA GLY A 97 -16.35 -25.06 -7.40
C GLY A 97 -15.63 -24.38 -6.23
N ALA A 98 -15.99 -24.70 -5.00
CA ALA A 98 -15.23 -24.29 -3.83
C ALA A 98 -13.81 -24.90 -3.87
N PRO A 99 -12.76 -24.11 -3.56
CA PRO A 99 -11.39 -24.61 -3.52
C PRO A 99 -11.16 -25.52 -2.32
N GLU A 100 -10.14 -26.39 -2.41
CA GLU A 100 -9.82 -27.33 -1.30
C GLU A 100 -9.47 -26.63 0.02
N ASN A 101 -8.91 -25.42 -0.03
CA ASN A 101 -8.54 -24.66 1.14
C ASN A 101 -9.36 -23.38 1.25
N ILE A 102 -10.58 -23.48 1.78
CA ILE A 102 -11.47 -22.33 1.99
C ILE A 102 -10.98 -21.47 3.17
N SER A 103 -10.33 -22.06 4.18
CA SER A 103 -9.94 -21.37 5.41
C SER A 103 -9.06 -20.13 5.15
N SER A 104 -8.17 -20.19 4.14
CA SER A 104 -7.30 -19.05 3.79
C SER A 104 -8.02 -17.90 3.08
N LEU A 105 -9.22 -18.14 2.59
CA LEU A 105 -10.05 -17.18 1.87
C LEU A 105 -11.01 -16.41 2.77
N ILE A 106 -11.20 -16.90 4.01
CA ILE A 106 -12.19 -16.39 4.95
C ILE A 106 -11.54 -15.46 5.97
N SER A 107 -12.14 -14.30 6.14
CA SER A 107 -11.84 -13.38 7.22
C SER A 107 -13.09 -13.18 8.08
N VAL A 108 -12.99 -13.52 9.36
CA VAL A 108 -14.08 -13.36 10.33
C VAL A 108 -13.72 -12.23 11.28
N ASN A 109 -14.50 -11.18 11.27
CA ASN A 109 -14.29 -9.99 12.09
C ASN A 109 -15.57 -9.65 12.84
N SER A 110 -15.41 -9.02 14.00
CA SER A 110 -16.51 -8.41 14.75
C SER A 110 -16.09 -7.00 15.15
N GLU A 111 -17.04 -6.09 15.19
CA GLU A 111 -16.78 -4.77 15.76
C GLU A 111 -16.67 -4.85 17.28
N GLN A 112 -15.90 -3.95 17.88
CA GLN A 112 -15.72 -3.92 19.33
C GLN A 112 -17.06 -3.72 20.03
N ASN A 113 -17.32 -4.57 21.02
CA ASN A 113 -18.57 -4.60 21.80
C ASN A 113 -19.84 -4.88 20.98
N SER A 114 -19.71 -5.52 19.83
CA SER A 114 -20.84 -5.93 18.97
C SER A 114 -21.03 -7.45 19.00
N GLN A 115 -22.28 -7.87 18.94
CA GLN A 115 -22.68 -9.26 18.76
C GLN A 115 -22.80 -9.65 17.28
N VAL A 116 -22.49 -8.71 16.38
CA VAL A 116 -22.49 -8.92 14.94
C VAL A 116 -21.14 -9.43 14.49
N ILE A 117 -21.16 -10.56 13.80
CA ILE A 117 -19.99 -11.18 13.18
C ILE A 117 -20.08 -10.91 11.68
N ASN A 118 -19.06 -10.30 11.14
CA ASN A 118 -18.89 -10.09 9.70
C ASN A 118 -17.98 -11.18 9.14
N ILE A 119 -18.50 -11.96 8.21
CA ILE A 119 -17.79 -13.05 7.52
C ILE A 119 -17.53 -12.57 6.10
N ALA A 120 -16.28 -12.32 5.77
CA ALA A 120 -15.84 -11.89 4.44
C ALA A 120 -15.06 -13.02 3.76
N VAL A 121 -15.39 -13.28 2.50
CA VAL A 121 -14.76 -14.32 1.67
C VAL A 121 -14.15 -13.67 0.45
N GLN A 122 -12.86 -13.91 0.21
CA GLN A 122 -12.12 -13.39 -0.94
C GLN A 122 -11.86 -14.50 -1.94
N HIS A 123 -12.33 -14.33 -3.18
CA HIS A 123 -12.10 -15.26 -4.28
C HIS A 123 -11.98 -14.57 -5.63
N THR A 124 -11.37 -15.22 -6.61
CA THR A 124 -11.24 -14.69 -7.99
C THR A 124 -12.57 -14.66 -8.73
N SER A 125 -13.50 -15.57 -8.41
CA SER A 125 -14.87 -15.56 -8.90
C SER A 125 -15.80 -14.87 -7.90
N PRO A 126 -16.49 -13.80 -8.27
CA PRO A 126 -17.43 -13.08 -7.39
C PRO A 126 -18.62 -13.96 -6.97
N VAL A 127 -19.07 -14.86 -7.84
CA VAL A 127 -20.19 -15.77 -7.55
C VAL A 127 -19.79 -16.80 -6.48
N ILE A 128 -18.62 -17.45 -6.66
CA ILE A 128 -18.13 -18.43 -5.68
C ILE A 128 -17.87 -17.77 -4.32
N ALA A 129 -17.32 -16.54 -4.29
CA ALA A 129 -17.14 -15.78 -3.04
C ALA A 129 -18.48 -15.59 -2.31
N THR A 130 -19.52 -15.24 -3.05
CA THR A 130 -20.88 -15.01 -2.51
C THR A 130 -21.51 -16.31 -2.01
N ASP A 131 -21.40 -17.38 -2.80
CA ASP A 131 -21.96 -18.68 -2.44
C ASP A 131 -21.29 -19.23 -1.18
N ILE A 132 -19.96 -19.16 -1.08
CA ILE A 132 -19.23 -19.58 0.12
C ILE A 132 -19.64 -18.73 1.34
N ALA A 133 -19.73 -17.40 1.21
CA ALA A 133 -20.10 -16.52 2.32
C ALA A 133 -21.52 -16.84 2.85
N ASN A 134 -22.48 -17.00 1.94
CA ASN A 134 -23.86 -17.35 2.30
C ASN A 134 -23.97 -18.76 2.88
N GLU A 135 -23.24 -19.71 2.33
CA GLU A 135 -23.27 -21.08 2.84
C GLU A 135 -22.63 -21.18 4.23
N ILE A 136 -21.52 -20.45 4.50
CA ILE A 136 -20.95 -20.37 5.85
C ILE A 136 -21.99 -19.86 6.85
N SER A 137 -22.68 -18.77 6.52
CA SER A 137 -23.69 -18.19 7.42
C SER A 137 -24.87 -19.15 7.64
N ARG A 138 -25.27 -19.92 6.63
CA ARG A 138 -26.32 -20.91 6.68
C ARG A 138 -25.93 -22.12 7.55
N VAL A 139 -24.75 -22.70 7.32
CA VAL A 139 -24.24 -23.84 8.11
C VAL A 139 -24.02 -23.41 9.54
N PHE A 140 -23.38 -22.24 9.76
CA PHE A 140 -23.16 -21.70 11.10
C PHE A 140 -24.48 -21.49 11.88
N SER A 141 -25.48 -20.91 11.23
CA SER A 141 -26.79 -20.67 11.87
C SER A 141 -27.52 -21.96 12.27
N LYS A 142 -27.23 -23.04 11.53
CA LYS A 142 -27.83 -24.35 11.81
C LYS A 142 -27.07 -25.11 12.90
N GLU A 143 -25.75 -25.16 12.84
CA GLU A 143 -24.92 -26.02 13.68
C GLU A 143 -24.66 -25.40 15.08
N VAL A 144 -24.52 -24.09 15.18
CA VAL A 144 -24.12 -23.45 16.45
C VAL A 144 -25.17 -23.54 17.54
N PRO A 145 -26.50 -23.43 17.29
CA PRO A 145 -27.51 -23.65 18.31
C PRO A 145 -27.45 -25.05 18.91
N GLU A 146 -27.09 -26.05 18.10
CA GLU A 146 -26.98 -27.45 18.58
C GLU A 146 -25.70 -27.65 19.42
N LEU A 147 -24.59 -26.98 19.07
CA LEU A 147 -23.30 -27.14 19.74
C LEU A 147 -23.20 -26.35 21.06
N MET A 148 -23.80 -25.17 21.13
CA MET A 148 -23.53 -24.22 22.22
C MET A 148 -24.75 -23.82 23.06
N SER A 149 -25.92 -24.46 22.88
CA SER A 149 -27.13 -24.10 23.61
C SER A 149 -27.50 -22.62 23.58
N VAL A 150 -27.16 -21.93 22.46
CA VAL A 150 -27.57 -20.56 22.18
C VAL A 150 -28.86 -20.56 21.38
N ASP A 151 -29.79 -19.69 21.71
CA ASP A 151 -31.14 -19.78 21.14
C ASP A 151 -31.30 -19.08 19.79
N ASN A 152 -30.46 -18.11 19.46
CA ASN A 152 -30.68 -17.28 18.27
C ASN A 152 -29.37 -16.91 17.56
N VAL A 153 -29.07 -17.62 16.49
CA VAL A 153 -28.14 -17.16 15.43
C VAL A 153 -29.00 -16.72 14.26
N LYS A 154 -28.95 -15.44 13.93
CA LYS A 154 -29.74 -14.84 12.84
C LYS A 154 -28.84 -14.21 11.79
N VAL A 155 -29.04 -14.57 10.55
CA VAL A 155 -28.43 -13.87 9.42
C VAL A 155 -29.08 -12.50 9.31
N LEU A 156 -28.26 -11.45 9.44
CA LEU A 156 -28.71 -10.05 9.32
C LEU A 156 -28.71 -9.59 7.88
N SER A 157 -27.68 -9.99 7.13
CA SER A 157 -27.52 -9.62 5.73
C SER A 157 -26.83 -10.74 4.98
N ASP A 158 -27.44 -11.17 3.90
CA ASP A 158 -26.82 -12.10 2.96
C ASP A 158 -25.74 -11.38 2.14
N ALA A 159 -24.74 -12.15 1.70
CA ALA A 159 -23.71 -11.63 0.82
C ALA A 159 -24.30 -11.40 -0.60
N ASN A 160 -23.97 -10.26 -1.17
CA ASN A 160 -24.30 -9.92 -2.53
C ASN A 160 -23.07 -10.11 -3.45
N VAL A 161 -23.33 -10.38 -4.73
CA VAL A 161 -22.26 -10.53 -5.72
C VAL A 161 -21.53 -9.19 -5.91
N PRO A 162 -20.24 -9.10 -5.56
CA PRO A 162 -19.50 -7.87 -5.68
C PRO A 162 -19.26 -7.49 -7.15
N MET A 163 -19.51 -6.22 -7.49
CA MET A 163 -19.31 -5.71 -8.85
C MET A 163 -17.86 -5.30 -9.14
N PHE A 164 -17.08 -4.99 -8.09
CA PHE A 164 -15.72 -4.49 -8.23
C PHE A 164 -14.75 -5.36 -7.42
N PRO A 165 -13.52 -5.61 -7.93
CA PRO A 165 -12.50 -6.31 -7.21
C PRO A 165 -11.94 -5.44 -6.07
N VAL A 166 -11.61 -6.07 -4.94
CA VAL A 166 -10.94 -5.43 -3.79
C VAL A 166 -9.41 -5.48 -3.90
N LYS A 167 -8.88 -6.42 -4.70
CA LYS A 167 -7.45 -6.56 -4.99
C LYS A 167 -7.23 -6.80 -6.48
N PRO A 168 -6.06 -6.37 -7.02
CA PRO A 168 -5.02 -5.59 -6.38
C PRO A 168 -5.41 -4.12 -6.18
N ASN A 169 -4.86 -3.47 -5.14
CA ASN A 169 -4.99 -2.02 -4.99
C ASN A 169 -3.94 -1.33 -5.88
N ILE A 170 -4.31 -1.08 -7.13
CA ILE A 170 -3.42 -0.53 -8.17
C ILE A 170 -2.80 0.80 -7.72
N LEU A 171 -3.60 1.68 -7.09
CA LEU A 171 -3.12 2.98 -6.63
C LEU A 171 -2.05 2.82 -5.56
N LEU A 172 -2.30 1.99 -4.55
CA LEU A 172 -1.36 1.75 -3.45
C LEU A 172 -0.05 1.12 -3.96
N ASN A 173 -0.15 0.08 -4.78
CA ASN A 173 1.00 -0.61 -5.35
C ASN A 173 1.87 0.33 -6.20
N THR A 174 1.24 1.16 -7.05
CA THR A 174 1.94 2.13 -7.89
C THR A 174 2.61 3.22 -7.06
N THR A 175 1.93 3.71 -6.01
CA THR A 175 2.50 4.73 -5.11
C THR A 175 3.71 4.19 -4.35
N ILE A 176 3.64 2.98 -3.80
CA ILE A 176 4.77 2.34 -3.11
C ILE A 176 5.94 2.16 -4.09
N ALA A 177 5.68 1.68 -5.30
CA ALA A 177 6.72 1.50 -6.31
C ALA A 177 7.35 2.84 -6.75
N ALA A 178 6.56 3.91 -6.85
CA ALA A 178 7.08 5.24 -7.15
C ALA A 178 8.03 5.75 -6.05
N VAL A 179 7.67 5.57 -4.78
CA VAL A 179 8.53 5.96 -3.65
C VAL A 179 9.83 5.15 -3.65
N LEU A 180 9.75 3.83 -3.85
CA LEU A 180 10.93 2.97 -3.95
C LEU A 180 11.82 3.35 -5.16
N GLY A 181 11.21 3.62 -6.31
CA GLY A 181 11.91 4.08 -7.51
C GLY A 181 12.63 5.41 -7.29
N MET A 182 11.98 6.34 -6.56
CA MET A 182 12.61 7.60 -6.16
C MET A 182 13.81 7.38 -5.24
N MET A 183 13.68 6.52 -4.22
CA MET A 183 14.77 6.21 -3.30
C MET A 183 15.97 5.59 -4.04
N ILE A 184 15.72 4.65 -4.94
CA ILE A 184 16.76 4.04 -5.77
C ILE A 184 17.38 5.10 -6.70
N GLY A 185 16.57 5.97 -7.29
CA GLY A 185 17.03 7.07 -8.14
C GLY A 185 17.96 8.03 -7.42
N VAL A 186 17.62 8.40 -6.19
CA VAL A 186 18.47 9.22 -5.32
C VAL A 186 19.77 8.49 -4.97
N ALA A 187 19.70 7.22 -4.59
CA ALA A 187 20.88 6.42 -4.29
C ALA A 187 21.84 6.32 -5.48
N ILE A 188 21.31 6.09 -6.68
CA ILE A 188 22.12 6.06 -7.92
C ILE A 188 22.70 7.44 -8.23
N ALA A 189 21.94 8.53 -8.00
CA ALA A 189 22.43 9.90 -8.20
C ALA A 189 23.62 10.19 -7.29
N PHE A 190 23.57 9.80 -6.02
CA PHE A 190 24.68 9.88 -5.07
C PHE A 190 25.86 9.03 -5.50
N LEU A 191 25.61 7.76 -5.82
CA LEU A 191 26.68 6.85 -6.25
C LEU A 191 27.42 7.40 -7.48
N LYS A 192 26.67 7.99 -8.42
CA LYS A 192 27.25 8.63 -9.61
C LYS A 192 28.18 9.79 -9.24
N VAL A 193 27.86 10.58 -8.23
CA VAL A 193 28.69 11.70 -7.78
C VAL A 193 29.95 11.17 -7.08
N VAL A 194 29.81 10.18 -6.20
CA VAL A 194 30.96 9.56 -5.50
C VAL A 194 31.92 8.87 -6.47
N LEU A 195 31.41 8.26 -7.55
CA LEU A 195 32.23 7.63 -8.59
C LEU A 195 32.78 8.62 -9.63
N ASP A 196 32.27 9.86 -9.67
CA ASP A 196 32.73 10.88 -10.63
C ASP A 196 34.03 11.53 -10.15
N ARG A 197 35.15 10.93 -10.50
CA ARG A 197 36.51 11.41 -10.18
C ARG A 197 37.00 12.55 -11.08
N ARG A 198 36.10 13.24 -11.78
CA ARG A 198 36.50 14.34 -12.64
C ARG A 198 36.78 15.60 -11.82
N ILE A 199 37.92 16.20 -12.04
CA ILE A 199 38.30 17.51 -11.48
C ILE A 199 37.37 18.58 -12.11
N LYS A 200 36.58 19.26 -11.26
CA LYS A 200 35.56 20.25 -11.69
C LYS A 200 35.74 21.61 -10.99
N THR A 201 36.34 21.61 -9.83
CA THR A 201 36.51 22.82 -9.02
C THR A 201 37.99 23.14 -8.82
N GLU A 202 38.27 24.39 -8.52
CA GLU A 202 39.62 24.85 -8.17
C GLU A 202 40.18 24.11 -6.98
N GLN A 203 39.30 23.79 -6.00
CA GLN A 203 39.63 23.01 -4.80
C GLN A 203 40.02 21.57 -5.14
N ASP A 204 39.39 20.95 -6.15
CA ASP A 204 39.76 19.59 -6.59
C ASP A 204 41.20 19.59 -7.14
N VAL A 205 41.61 20.69 -7.87
CA VAL A 205 42.97 20.83 -8.40
C VAL A 205 43.99 20.93 -7.27
N GLU A 206 43.71 21.75 -6.26
CA GLU A 206 44.61 21.92 -5.11
C GLU A 206 44.72 20.63 -4.28
N THR A 207 43.60 19.92 -4.08
CA THR A 207 43.56 18.70 -3.26
C THR A 207 44.20 17.49 -3.97
N ILE A 208 44.00 17.35 -5.29
CA ILE A 208 44.45 16.17 -6.05
C ILE A 208 45.88 16.35 -6.57
N LEU A 209 46.23 17.57 -6.99
CA LEU A 209 47.53 17.86 -7.58
C LEU A 209 48.51 18.48 -6.60
N GLU A 210 48.06 18.86 -5.39
CA GLU A 210 48.85 19.59 -4.37
C GLU A 210 49.52 20.85 -4.88
N LEU A 211 48.92 21.47 -5.92
CA LEU A 211 49.44 22.68 -6.55
C LEU A 211 48.48 23.84 -6.30
N PRO A 212 48.98 25.03 -5.87
CA PRO A 212 48.13 26.20 -5.69
C PRO A 212 47.60 26.71 -7.04
N VAL A 213 46.30 27.00 -7.09
CA VAL A 213 45.66 27.59 -8.26
C VAL A 213 46.01 29.07 -8.33
N LEU A 214 46.78 29.47 -9.35
CA LEU A 214 47.24 30.86 -9.54
C LEU A 214 46.17 31.77 -10.14
N GLY A 215 45.14 31.21 -10.71
CA GLY A 215 44.01 31.92 -11.27
C GLY A 215 43.13 31.07 -12.18
N SER A 216 41.85 31.43 -12.30
CA SER A 216 40.88 30.78 -13.17
C SER A 216 40.47 31.72 -14.31
N ILE A 217 40.37 31.20 -15.53
CA ILE A 217 39.88 31.91 -16.67
C ILE A 217 38.43 31.54 -16.90
N PRO A 218 37.46 32.43 -16.62
CA PRO A 218 36.06 32.14 -16.83
C PRO A 218 35.73 31.95 -18.30
N VAL A 219 34.99 30.89 -18.62
CA VAL A 219 34.43 30.71 -19.97
C VAL A 219 33.27 31.70 -20.14
N ILE A 220 33.48 32.72 -20.94
CA ILE A 220 32.42 33.69 -21.26
C ILE A 220 31.56 33.10 -22.37
N ASP A 221 30.30 32.80 -22.07
CA ASP A 221 29.34 32.31 -23.05
C ASP A 221 29.14 33.36 -24.16
N ARG A 222 29.19 32.93 -25.42
CA ARG A 222 29.01 33.83 -26.59
C ARG A 222 27.71 34.63 -26.52
N VAL A 223 26.70 34.10 -25.85
CA VAL A 223 25.39 34.75 -25.67
C VAL A 223 25.50 35.95 -24.70
N GLU A 224 26.29 35.84 -23.63
CA GLU A 224 26.53 36.97 -22.71
C GLU A 224 27.38 38.06 -23.33
N MET A 225 28.38 37.70 -24.11
CA MET A 225 29.17 38.68 -24.88
C MET A 225 28.32 39.49 -25.88
N GLN A 226 27.37 38.83 -26.53
CA GLN A 226 26.43 39.52 -27.44
C GLN A 226 25.45 40.43 -26.68
N ARG A 227 24.98 40.04 -25.51
CA ARG A 227 24.13 40.89 -24.67
C ARG A 227 24.88 42.10 -24.12
N GLN A 228 26.10 41.93 -23.68
CA GLN A 228 26.94 43.05 -23.23
C GLN A 228 27.30 44.04 -24.37
N ARG A 229 27.60 43.54 -25.58
CA ARG A 229 27.80 44.40 -26.75
C ARG A 229 26.54 45.18 -27.11
N GLN A 230 25.37 44.56 -27.09
CA GLN A 230 24.09 45.23 -27.36
C GLN A 230 23.73 46.25 -26.27
N ALA A 231 24.06 45.99 -25.02
CA ALA A 231 23.84 46.93 -23.93
C ALA A 231 24.76 48.15 -24.01
N ASN A 232 26.04 47.95 -24.38
CA ASN A 232 26.99 49.07 -24.57
C ASN A 232 26.64 49.96 -25.79
N VAL A 233 26.21 49.36 -26.89
CA VAL A 233 25.78 50.13 -28.08
C VAL A 233 24.53 50.97 -27.79
N LYS A 234 23.58 50.42 -27.02
CA LYS A 234 22.38 51.16 -26.58
C LYS A 234 22.66 52.25 -25.55
N GLY A 235 23.74 52.12 -24.77
CA GLY A 235 24.18 53.11 -23.80
C GLY A 235 24.90 54.30 -24.42
N GLU A 236 25.51 54.14 -25.60
CA GLU A 236 26.13 55.22 -26.35
C GLU A 236 25.14 56.07 -27.15
N GLU A 237 24.07 55.48 -27.67
CA GLU A 237 22.99 56.22 -28.39
C GLU A 237 22.17 57.15 -27.51
N VAL A 238 22.18 56.99 -26.17
CA VAL A 238 21.43 57.82 -25.21
C VAL A 238 22.26 59.02 -24.71
N ARG A 239 23.55 59.17 -25.13
CA ARG A 239 24.45 60.23 -24.68
C ARG A 239 24.78 61.25 -25.73
N VAL A 240 24.08 61.32 -26.85
CA VAL A 240 24.19 62.36 -27.88
C VAL A 240 23.01 63.32 -27.83
#